data_d2d93957dda6d50f7143370097c4e63c
#
_entry.id   d2d93957dda6d50f7143370097c4e63c
#
_cell.length_a   1.000
_cell.length_b   1.000
_cell.length_c   1.000
_cell.angle_alpha   90.00
_cell.angle_beta   90.00
_cell.angle_gamma   90.00
#
_symmetry.space_group_name_H-M   'P 1'
#
loop_
_entity.id
_entity.type
_entity.pdbx_description
1 polymer ?
#
loop_
_entity_poly.entity_id
_entity_poly.type
_entity_poly.pdbx_seq_one_letter_code
_entity_poly.pdbx_strand_id
1 'polypeptide(L)'
;DLTRIVIDLYEYVNWSKPTQEKTDEGILLKVNIKKDKELKNNIRDIVVAIDAGHGGKYPGAVGTNNILEKDVTLLISKELERSLRDTEGYKPVMIRKGDETVSLNDRYQRARRYGADIFVSIHADGFRLESVKGASVFIWSEEASSSVAKNLSEKKRQQIQADIKNLKPFDFNEDLAREIYPEIYMNKVKDSKLLGAKILEQLKRDPFTKIHKKDVEFADFRVLKSVDIPSVLVESGFLTNPDDAERLKGKPGRRMIARSIFLGVNNFFIENPIEGTLITSETDFLFYTIQKGDVLSEIAIRFGVTVDSINKTNNLENKSIFPGQIIRIEI
;
A
#
# COMPACT_ATOMS: atom_id res chain seq x y z
N ASP A 1 14.53 -27.48 7.88
CA ASP A 1 14.69 -26.08 8.31
C ASP A 1 15.22 -25.29 7.14
N LEU A 2 14.61 -24.16 6.86
CA LEU A 2 15.02 -23.22 5.80
C LEU A 2 15.60 -21.99 6.49
N THR A 3 16.88 -21.70 6.26
CA THR A 3 17.51 -20.45 6.70
C THR A 3 17.51 -19.47 5.54
N ARG A 4 16.99 -18.28 5.74
CA ARG A 4 17.03 -17.19 4.79
C ARG A 4 18.05 -16.14 5.25
N ILE A 5 18.98 -15.80 4.36
CA ILE A 5 19.93 -14.71 4.56
C ILE A 5 19.48 -13.57 3.67
N VAL A 6 19.30 -12.37 4.21
CA VAL A 6 18.96 -11.14 3.48
C VAL A 6 20.16 -10.21 3.59
N ILE A 7 20.62 -9.69 2.48
CA ILE A 7 21.70 -8.69 2.41
C ILE A 7 21.11 -7.47 1.72
N ASP A 8 20.93 -6.39 2.47
CA ASP A 8 20.49 -5.11 1.95
C ASP A 8 21.69 -4.32 1.47
N LEU A 9 21.61 -3.80 0.25
CA LEU A 9 22.71 -3.10 -0.39
C LEU A 9 22.26 -1.69 -0.74
N TYR A 10 23.04 -0.70 -0.34
CA TYR A 10 22.77 0.74 -0.57
C TYR A 10 23.27 1.25 -1.91
N GLU A 11 23.84 0.38 -2.74
CA GLU A 11 24.35 0.72 -4.07
C GLU A 11 23.99 -0.37 -5.08
N TYR A 12 23.96 0.01 -6.37
CA TYR A 12 23.75 -0.95 -7.44
C TYR A 12 24.94 -1.89 -7.57
N VAL A 13 24.66 -3.17 -7.54
CA VAL A 13 25.69 -4.21 -7.59
C VAL A 13 25.29 -5.34 -8.55
N ASN A 14 26.26 -5.88 -9.23
CA ASN A 14 26.17 -7.20 -9.86
C ASN A 14 26.50 -8.25 -8.82
N TRP A 15 25.72 -9.31 -8.76
CA TRP A 15 25.96 -10.42 -7.83
C TRP A 15 25.94 -11.77 -8.55
N SER A 16 26.68 -12.74 -8.03
CA SER A 16 26.67 -14.12 -8.52
C SER A 16 25.75 -14.98 -7.66
N LYS A 17 25.20 -16.06 -8.26
CA LYS A 17 24.53 -17.07 -7.44
C LYS A 17 25.44 -17.54 -6.30
N PRO A 18 24.89 -17.70 -5.07
CA PRO A 18 25.65 -18.24 -3.96
C PRO A 18 26.23 -19.61 -4.30
N THR A 19 27.49 -19.83 -3.96
CA THR A 19 28.12 -21.13 -4.00
C THR A 19 28.30 -21.64 -2.58
N GLN A 20 28.16 -22.95 -2.38
CA GLN A 20 28.32 -23.61 -1.09
C GLN A 20 29.61 -24.41 -1.09
N GLU A 21 30.36 -24.28 0.00
CA GLU A 21 31.57 -25.05 0.24
C GLU A 21 31.50 -25.65 1.67
N LYS A 22 31.72 -26.95 1.80
CA LYS A 22 31.81 -27.59 3.11
C LYS A 22 33.18 -27.35 3.68
N THR A 23 33.26 -26.85 4.90
CA THR A 23 34.46 -26.65 5.67
C THR A 23 34.37 -27.45 6.97
N ASP A 24 35.48 -27.58 7.69
CA ASP A 24 35.50 -28.25 8.99
C ASP A 24 34.66 -27.55 10.06
N GLU A 25 34.35 -26.24 9.85
CA GLU A 25 33.54 -25.42 10.75
C GLU A 25 32.07 -25.33 10.33
N GLY A 26 31.69 -25.90 9.16
CA GLY A 26 30.32 -25.88 8.67
C GLY A 26 30.18 -25.66 7.18
N ILE A 27 29.15 -24.93 6.77
CA ILE A 27 28.88 -24.61 5.36
C ILE A 27 29.20 -23.13 5.11
N LEU A 28 30.18 -22.88 4.25
CA LEU A 28 30.54 -21.56 3.78
C LEU A 28 29.70 -21.20 2.56
N LEU A 29 28.93 -20.11 2.64
CA LEU A 29 28.23 -19.51 1.51
C LEU A 29 29.07 -18.38 0.92
N LYS A 30 29.43 -18.49 -0.35
CA LYS A 30 30.13 -17.43 -1.08
C LYS A 30 29.19 -16.73 -2.04
N VAL A 31 29.06 -15.42 -1.89
CA VAL A 31 28.36 -14.52 -2.83
C VAL A 31 29.33 -13.46 -3.29
N ASN A 32 29.55 -13.37 -4.60
CA ASN A 32 30.37 -12.29 -5.14
C ASN A 32 29.46 -11.09 -5.43
N ILE A 33 29.77 -9.97 -4.81
CA ILE A 33 29.07 -8.70 -5.00
C ILE A 33 30.06 -7.71 -5.56
N LYS A 34 29.77 -7.14 -6.74
CA LYS A 34 30.61 -6.13 -7.38
C LYS A 34 29.79 -4.88 -7.61
N LYS A 35 30.35 -3.72 -7.27
CA LYS A 35 29.75 -2.42 -7.61
C LYS A 35 29.66 -2.31 -9.14
N ASP A 36 28.47 -2.05 -9.64
CA ASP A 36 28.25 -1.87 -11.06
C ASP A 36 28.01 -0.39 -11.37
N LYS A 37 29.01 0.22 -11.99
CA LYS A 37 28.92 1.64 -12.39
C LYS A 37 27.98 1.87 -13.59
N GLU A 38 27.69 0.81 -14.38
CA GLU A 38 26.80 0.90 -15.55
C GLU A 38 25.32 0.74 -15.16
N LEU A 39 25.03 0.08 -14.03
CA LEU A 39 23.66 -0.04 -13.49
C LEU A 39 23.07 1.26 -12.94
N LYS A 40 23.85 2.33 -12.79
CA LYS A 40 23.34 3.68 -12.46
C LYS A 40 22.28 4.20 -13.43
N ASN A 41 22.13 3.59 -14.60
CA ASN A 41 21.16 3.97 -15.63
C ASN A 41 19.91 3.04 -15.64
N ASN A 42 19.87 2.00 -14.82
CA ASN A 42 18.68 1.14 -14.73
C ASN A 42 17.67 1.73 -13.73
N ILE A 43 16.88 2.64 -14.26
CA ILE A 43 15.75 3.21 -13.55
C ILE A 43 14.70 2.10 -13.39
N ARG A 44 14.23 1.84 -12.17
CA ARG A 44 13.17 0.89 -11.86
C ARG A 44 11.89 1.59 -11.40
N ASP A 45 10.80 0.90 -11.52
CA ASP A 45 9.55 1.34 -10.93
C ASP A 45 9.54 1.16 -9.40
N ILE A 46 8.80 2.01 -8.73
CA ILE A 46 8.44 1.87 -7.33
C ILE A 46 7.37 0.78 -7.20
N VAL A 47 7.67 -0.27 -6.43
CA VAL A 47 6.76 -1.40 -6.23
C VAL A 47 5.83 -1.13 -5.05
N VAL A 48 4.54 -0.97 -5.33
CA VAL A 48 3.50 -0.73 -4.33
C VAL A 48 2.67 -1.99 -4.11
N ALA A 49 2.81 -2.64 -2.96
CA ALA A 49 1.96 -3.78 -2.60
C ALA A 49 0.61 -3.28 -2.08
N ILE A 50 -0.46 -3.72 -2.73
CA ILE A 50 -1.84 -3.36 -2.41
C ILE A 50 -2.53 -4.57 -1.82
N ASP A 51 -2.89 -4.47 -0.55
CA ASP A 51 -3.58 -5.51 0.19
C ASP A 51 -5.06 -5.17 0.37
N ALA A 52 -5.91 -5.83 -0.37
CA ALA A 52 -7.35 -5.79 -0.14
C ALA A 52 -7.69 -6.63 1.09
N GLY A 53 -8.14 -6.01 2.17
CA GLY A 53 -8.49 -6.69 3.42
C GLY A 53 -9.50 -7.81 3.22
N HIS A 54 -9.43 -8.85 4.06
CA HIS A 54 -10.33 -10.02 4.03
C HIS A 54 -10.24 -10.81 2.72
N GLY A 55 -11.33 -11.55 2.35
CA GLY A 55 -11.41 -12.34 1.13
C GLY A 55 -11.76 -13.80 1.36
N GLY A 56 -12.37 -14.43 0.38
CA GLY A 56 -12.81 -15.81 0.43
C GLY A 56 -13.79 -16.06 1.57
N LYS A 57 -13.47 -17.00 2.47
CA LYS A 57 -14.28 -17.36 3.65
C LYS A 57 -14.38 -16.25 4.71
N TYR A 58 -13.56 -15.18 4.63
CA TYR A 58 -13.56 -14.06 5.56
C TYR A 58 -14.25 -12.85 4.92
N PRO A 59 -15.52 -12.60 5.23
CA PRO A 59 -16.24 -11.47 4.66
C PRO A 59 -15.77 -10.11 5.19
N GLY A 60 -15.10 -10.10 6.36
CA GLY A 60 -14.86 -8.88 7.13
C GLY A 60 -16.13 -8.37 7.78
N ALA A 61 -16.27 -7.07 7.94
CA ALA A 61 -17.50 -6.46 8.42
C ALA A 61 -18.66 -6.67 7.43
N VAL A 62 -19.85 -6.88 7.99
CA VAL A 62 -21.12 -6.87 7.25
C VAL A 62 -21.80 -5.56 7.57
N GLY A 63 -21.86 -4.69 6.58
CA GLY A 63 -22.44 -3.37 6.71
C GLY A 63 -23.94 -3.32 6.45
N THR A 64 -24.49 -2.12 6.39
CA THR A 64 -25.88 -1.89 6.01
C THR A 64 -26.14 -2.44 4.60
N ASN A 65 -27.35 -2.97 4.37
CA ASN A 65 -27.73 -3.60 3.10
C ASN A 65 -26.84 -4.79 2.69
N ASN A 66 -26.29 -5.53 3.67
CA ASN A 66 -25.44 -6.71 3.46
C ASN A 66 -24.18 -6.44 2.61
N ILE A 67 -23.66 -5.23 2.64
CA ILE A 67 -22.38 -4.90 1.99
C ILE A 67 -21.26 -5.62 2.75
N LEU A 68 -20.43 -6.36 2.05
CA LEU A 68 -19.30 -7.09 2.64
C LEU A 68 -18.00 -6.27 2.50
N GLU A 69 -17.25 -6.21 3.59
CA GLU A 69 -15.96 -5.51 3.61
C GLU A 69 -15.01 -6.04 2.53
N LYS A 70 -14.91 -7.38 2.37
CA LYS A 70 -14.04 -8.00 1.38
C LYS A 70 -14.29 -7.52 -0.06
N ASP A 71 -15.54 -7.20 -0.40
CA ASP A 71 -15.90 -6.75 -1.75
C ASP A 71 -15.54 -5.27 -1.94
N VAL A 72 -15.84 -4.46 -0.94
CA VAL A 72 -15.52 -3.03 -0.94
C VAL A 72 -14.01 -2.81 -1.02
N THR A 73 -13.24 -3.51 -0.19
CA THR A 73 -11.78 -3.39 -0.16
C THR A 73 -11.14 -3.83 -1.47
N LEU A 74 -11.64 -4.91 -2.09
CA LEU A 74 -11.16 -5.35 -3.40
C LEU A 74 -11.45 -4.32 -4.50
N LEU A 75 -12.61 -3.70 -4.47
CA LEU A 75 -12.98 -2.69 -5.47
C LEU A 75 -12.17 -1.41 -5.32
N ILE A 76 -11.90 -0.93 -4.10
CA ILE A 76 -11.01 0.21 -3.86
C ILE A 76 -9.58 -0.12 -4.30
N SER A 77 -9.09 -1.31 -3.95
CA SER A 77 -7.75 -1.78 -4.33
C SER A 77 -7.55 -1.84 -5.84
N LYS A 78 -8.56 -2.26 -6.59
CA LYS A 78 -8.52 -2.27 -8.07
C LYS A 78 -8.48 -0.86 -8.68
N GLU A 79 -9.18 0.11 -8.10
CA GLU A 79 -9.10 1.51 -8.54
C GLU A 79 -7.70 2.10 -8.23
N LEU A 80 -7.10 1.75 -7.09
CA LEU A 80 -5.73 2.14 -6.75
C LEU A 80 -4.70 1.48 -7.67
N GLU A 81 -4.83 0.16 -7.88
CA GLU A 81 -3.99 -0.59 -8.83
C GLU A 81 -4.00 0.07 -10.21
N ARG A 82 -5.19 0.43 -10.71
CA ARG A 82 -5.34 1.09 -11.99
C ARG A 82 -4.60 2.43 -12.02
N SER A 83 -4.76 3.26 -11.00
CA SER A 83 -4.10 4.57 -10.95
C SER A 83 -2.58 4.45 -10.97
N LEU A 84 -2.02 3.53 -10.19
CA LEU A 84 -0.58 3.30 -10.13
C LEU A 84 -0.04 2.66 -11.43
N ARG A 85 -0.72 1.64 -11.97
CA ARG A 85 -0.29 0.94 -13.18
C ARG A 85 -0.25 1.85 -14.40
N ASP A 86 -1.22 2.76 -14.50
CA ASP A 86 -1.37 3.66 -15.65
C ASP A 86 -0.49 4.93 -15.49
N THR A 87 0.28 5.03 -14.38
CA THR A 87 1.23 6.12 -14.10
C THR A 87 2.66 5.58 -14.19
N GLU A 88 3.49 6.21 -15.03
CA GLU A 88 4.89 5.84 -15.19
C GLU A 88 5.66 5.98 -13.87
N GLY A 89 6.58 5.06 -13.61
CA GLY A 89 7.39 5.02 -12.38
C GLY A 89 6.78 4.18 -11.26
N TYR A 90 5.59 3.60 -11.44
CA TYR A 90 4.95 2.73 -10.46
C TYR A 90 4.66 1.33 -10.99
N LYS A 91 4.88 0.34 -10.15
CA LYS A 91 4.52 -1.07 -10.37
C LYS A 91 3.63 -1.57 -9.22
N PRO A 92 2.29 -1.49 -9.36
CA PRO A 92 1.40 -2.05 -8.35
C PRO A 92 1.42 -3.57 -8.36
N VAL A 93 1.36 -4.18 -7.18
CA VAL A 93 1.22 -5.62 -6.99
C VAL A 93 0.07 -5.90 -6.03
N MET A 94 -0.96 -6.56 -6.54
CA MET A 94 -2.12 -6.95 -5.75
C MET A 94 -1.82 -8.20 -4.93
N ILE A 95 -2.03 -8.14 -3.61
CA ILE A 95 -1.86 -9.30 -2.71
C ILE A 95 -2.92 -10.36 -2.98
N ARG A 96 -4.15 -9.95 -3.26
CA ARG A 96 -5.20 -10.79 -3.84
C ARG A 96 -5.87 -10.08 -5.01
N LYS A 97 -6.22 -10.84 -6.05
CA LYS A 97 -6.83 -10.31 -7.29
C LYS A 97 -8.34 -10.58 -7.39
N GLY A 98 -8.83 -11.52 -6.58
CA GLY A 98 -10.21 -11.97 -6.53
C GLY A 98 -10.72 -12.19 -5.12
N ASP A 99 -11.84 -12.93 -5.01
CA ASP A 99 -12.40 -13.36 -3.73
C ASP A 99 -11.71 -14.64 -3.23
N GLU A 100 -10.46 -14.51 -2.86
CA GLU A 100 -9.62 -15.59 -2.35
C GLU A 100 -9.23 -15.36 -0.89
N THR A 101 -9.07 -16.46 -0.16
CA THR A 101 -8.58 -16.43 1.21
C THR A 101 -7.06 -16.32 1.21
N VAL A 102 -6.50 -15.25 1.79
CA VAL A 102 -5.07 -15.07 1.98
C VAL A 102 -4.80 -14.91 3.46
N SER A 103 -3.93 -15.75 4.02
CA SER A 103 -3.56 -15.65 5.43
C SER A 103 -2.80 -14.34 5.70
N LEU A 104 -2.81 -13.85 6.94
CA LEU A 104 -2.10 -12.60 7.27
C LEU A 104 -0.60 -12.72 7.00
N ASN A 105 -0.03 -13.87 7.34
CA ASN A 105 1.38 -14.12 7.09
C ASN A 105 1.70 -14.10 5.60
N ASP A 106 0.85 -14.71 4.76
CA ASP A 106 1.05 -14.71 3.32
C ASP A 106 0.95 -13.29 2.70
N ARG A 107 0.20 -12.37 3.30
CA ARG A 107 0.03 -11.01 2.75
C ARG A 107 1.36 -10.28 2.67
N TYR A 108 2.06 -10.12 3.78
CA TYR A 108 3.36 -9.44 3.75
C TYR A 108 4.48 -10.29 3.13
N GLN A 109 4.39 -11.63 3.20
CA GLN A 109 5.33 -12.49 2.49
C GLN A 109 5.18 -12.38 0.96
N ARG A 110 3.95 -12.21 0.44
CA ARG A 110 3.74 -11.90 -0.98
C ARG A 110 4.35 -10.56 -1.35
N ALA A 111 4.14 -9.52 -0.52
CA ALA A 111 4.75 -8.22 -0.73
C ALA A 111 6.28 -8.31 -0.82
N ARG A 112 6.93 -9.03 0.10
CA ARG A 112 8.38 -9.27 0.06
C ARG A 112 8.84 -10.00 -1.20
N ARG A 113 8.11 -11.05 -1.63
CA ARG A 113 8.44 -11.77 -2.87
C ARG A 113 8.37 -10.90 -4.11
N TYR A 114 7.52 -9.90 -4.10
CA TYR A 114 7.43 -8.92 -5.18
C TYR A 114 8.47 -7.80 -5.08
N GLY A 115 9.25 -7.75 -4.00
CA GLY A 115 10.20 -6.66 -3.74
C GLY A 115 9.49 -5.33 -3.51
N ALA A 116 8.40 -5.33 -2.75
CA ALA A 116 7.61 -4.13 -2.52
C ALA A 116 8.40 -3.09 -1.70
N ASP A 117 8.35 -1.84 -2.16
CA ASP A 117 8.93 -0.68 -1.47
C ASP A 117 8.01 -0.18 -0.35
N ILE A 118 6.69 -0.32 -0.54
CA ILE A 118 5.68 -0.03 0.49
C ILE A 118 4.53 -1.04 0.44
N PHE A 119 3.81 -1.14 1.56
CA PHE A 119 2.63 -1.99 1.70
C PHE A 119 1.43 -1.16 2.19
N VAL A 120 0.34 -1.17 1.42
CA VAL A 120 -0.90 -0.46 1.72
C VAL A 120 -2.03 -1.47 1.88
N SER A 121 -2.50 -1.66 3.11
CA SER A 121 -3.67 -2.50 3.41
C SER A 121 -4.93 -1.65 3.46
N ILE A 122 -5.96 -2.04 2.72
CA ILE A 122 -7.21 -1.30 2.56
C ILE A 122 -8.32 -2.06 3.26
N HIS A 123 -9.01 -1.38 4.16
CA HIS A 123 -10.09 -1.89 4.99
C HIS A 123 -11.32 -0.96 4.98
N ALA A 124 -12.45 -1.46 5.43
CA ALA A 124 -13.70 -0.73 5.63
C ALA A 124 -14.51 -1.43 6.73
N ASP A 125 -14.05 -1.28 7.96
CA ASP A 125 -14.53 -2.09 9.07
C ASP A 125 -15.99 -1.75 9.50
N GLY A 126 -16.48 -2.46 10.47
CA GLY A 126 -17.71 -2.19 11.19
C GLY A 126 -17.44 -1.91 12.66
N PHE A 127 -18.21 -1.01 13.23
CA PHE A 127 -18.18 -0.71 14.65
C PHE A 127 -19.53 -0.96 15.30
N ARG A 128 -19.54 -1.23 16.63
CA ARG A 128 -20.77 -1.53 17.35
C ARG A 128 -21.77 -0.36 17.35
N LEU A 129 -21.25 0.88 17.36
CA LEU A 129 -22.05 2.09 17.30
C LEU A 129 -22.12 2.58 15.85
N GLU A 130 -23.30 2.62 15.26
CA GLU A 130 -23.54 3.10 13.90
C GLU A 130 -23.18 4.59 13.69
N SER A 131 -23.06 5.36 14.77
CA SER A 131 -22.63 6.76 14.71
C SER A 131 -21.13 6.93 14.40
N VAL A 132 -20.33 5.86 14.57
CA VAL A 132 -18.90 5.88 14.23
C VAL A 132 -18.76 5.83 12.71
N LYS A 133 -18.09 6.86 12.16
CA LYS A 133 -17.90 7.04 10.72
C LYS A 133 -16.61 7.73 10.37
N GLY A 134 -16.22 7.64 9.12
CA GLY A 134 -15.10 8.33 8.53
C GLY A 134 -13.85 7.47 8.41
N ALA A 135 -12.91 7.96 7.61
CA ALA A 135 -11.65 7.29 7.33
C ALA A 135 -10.62 7.51 8.45
N SER A 136 -9.71 6.56 8.58
CA SER A 136 -8.54 6.62 9.47
C SER A 136 -7.35 5.95 8.82
N VAL A 137 -6.14 6.30 9.26
CA VAL A 137 -4.91 5.64 8.83
C VAL A 137 -4.17 5.12 10.05
N PHE A 138 -3.73 3.88 9.97
CA PHE A 138 -3.03 3.19 11.04
C PHE A 138 -1.67 2.71 10.58
N ILE A 139 -0.72 2.71 11.52
CA ILE A 139 0.56 2.02 11.42
C ILE A 139 0.68 1.01 12.55
N TRP A 140 1.62 0.09 12.41
CA TRP A 140 1.82 -0.94 13.42
C TRP A 140 2.50 -0.39 14.68
N SER A 141 1.97 -0.77 15.84
CA SER A 141 2.59 -0.68 17.16
C SER A 141 1.99 -1.76 18.06
N GLU A 142 2.76 -2.24 19.04
CA GLU A 142 2.23 -3.15 20.06
C GLU A 142 1.17 -2.47 20.93
N GLU A 143 1.36 -1.17 21.21
CA GLU A 143 0.43 -0.36 21.96
C GLU A 143 -0.49 0.42 21.02
N ALA A 144 -1.77 0.37 21.32
CA ALA A 144 -2.75 1.13 20.56
C ALA A 144 -2.83 2.58 21.07
N SER A 145 -2.91 3.54 20.13
CA SER A 145 -3.00 4.98 20.45
C SER A 145 -4.37 5.41 20.98
N SER A 146 -5.39 4.60 20.76
CA SER A 146 -6.75 4.91 21.21
C SER A 146 -7.57 3.65 21.50
N SER A 147 -8.66 3.80 22.26
CA SER A 147 -9.61 2.69 22.54
C SER A 147 -10.24 2.13 21.26
N VAL A 148 -10.48 2.97 20.26
CA VAL A 148 -11.00 2.55 18.96
C VAL A 148 -9.96 1.71 18.22
N ALA A 149 -8.71 2.18 18.16
CA ALA A 149 -7.60 1.45 17.56
C ALA A 149 -7.39 0.10 18.23
N LYS A 150 -7.45 0.04 19.58
CA LYS A 150 -7.38 -1.20 20.35
C LYS A 150 -8.49 -2.16 19.98
N ASN A 151 -9.74 -1.69 20.00
CA ASN A 151 -10.92 -2.54 19.69
C ASN A 151 -10.86 -3.08 18.24
N LEU A 152 -10.45 -2.26 17.28
CA LEU A 152 -10.30 -2.67 15.88
C LEU A 152 -9.24 -3.75 15.73
N SER A 153 -8.05 -3.56 16.32
CA SER A 153 -6.97 -4.53 16.24
C SER A 153 -7.29 -5.84 16.96
N GLU A 154 -7.93 -5.78 18.13
CA GLU A 154 -8.36 -6.97 18.88
C GLU A 154 -9.44 -7.76 18.12
N LYS A 155 -10.42 -7.09 17.52
CA LYS A 155 -11.45 -7.72 16.69
C LYS A 155 -10.82 -8.45 15.50
N LYS A 156 -9.91 -7.81 14.77
CA LYS A 156 -9.19 -8.45 13.68
C LYS A 156 -8.33 -9.63 14.15
N ARG A 157 -7.72 -9.52 15.32
CA ARG A 157 -6.96 -10.63 15.93
C ARG A 157 -7.86 -11.84 16.25
N GLN A 158 -9.04 -11.65 16.82
CA GLN A 158 -10.00 -12.73 17.13
C GLN A 158 -10.49 -13.46 15.88
N GLN A 159 -10.78 -12.74 14.81
CA GLN A 159 -11.14 -13.35 13.52
C GLN A 159 -10.05 -14.28 12.98
N ILE A 160 -8.80 -14.01 13.30
CA ILE A 160 -7.62 -14.73 12.84
C ILE A 160 -7.27 -15.90 13.75
N GLN A 161 -7.49 -15.81 15.06
CA GLN A 161 -7.20 -16.92 15.99
C GLN A 161 -7.98 -18.20 15.64
N ALA A 162 -9.14 -18.06 15.03
CA ALA A 162 -9.89 -19.20 14.51
C ALA A 162 -9.15 -19.95 13.38
N ASP A 163 -8.24 -19.28 12.67
CA ASP A 163 -7.50 -19.84 11.54
C ASP A 163 -6.12 -20.41 11.91
N ILE A 164 -5.48 -19.84 12.93
CA ILE A 164 -4.11 -20.19 13.34
C ILE A 164 -4.01 -21.63 13.86
N LYS A 165 -5.10 -22.23 14.35
CA LYS A 165 -5.09 -23.61 14.84
C LYS A 165 -4.66 -24.65 13.80
N ASN A 166 -4.62 -24.30 12.52
CA ASN A 166 -4.32 -25.22 11.43
C ASN A 166 -3.09 -24.87 10.57
N LEU A 167 -2.35 -23.80 10.92
CA LEU A 167 -1.16 -23.39 10.18
C LEU A 167 0.09 -23.73 10.97
N LYS A 168 1.02 -24.49 10.34
CA LYS A 168 2.39 -24.59 10.86
C LYS A 168 3.02 -23.19 10.84
N PRO A 169 3.57 -22.72 11.95
CA PRO A 169 4.26 -21.45 11.97
C PRO A 169 5.50 -21.55 11.08
N PHE A 170 5.54 -20.83 10.00
CA PHE A 170 6.78 -20.40 9.37
C PHE A 170 7.16 -19.11 10.13
N ASP A 171 7.78 -19.30 11.28
CA ASP A 171 8.19 -18.21 12.13
C ASP A 171 9.47 -17.58 11.58
N PHE A 172 9.32 -16.59 10.72
CA PHE A 172 10.27 -15.48 10.75
C PHE A 172 10.05 -14.83 12.11
N ASN A 173 11.02 -14.97 13.01
CA ASN A 173 10.94 -14.36 14.33
C ASN A 173 11.17 -12.86 14.19
N GLU A 174 10.06 -12.12 14.01
CA GLU A 174 10.08 -10.67 13.83
C GLU A 174 10.62 -9.94 15.06
N ASP A 175 10.45 -10.53 16.24
CA ASP A 175 10.98 -9.98 17.49
C ASP A 175 12.52 -10.09 17.49
N LEU A 176 13.06 -11.23 17.07
CA LEU A 176 14.49 -11.41 16.88
C LEU A 176 15.05 -10.49 15.77
N ALA A 177 14.32 -10.32 14.69
CA ALA A 177 14.75 -9.42 13.60
C ALA A 177 14.81 -7.96 14.06
N ARG A 178 13.90 -7.52 14.94
CA ARG A 178 13.95 -6.19 15.55
C ARG A 178 15.17 -6.01 16.45
N GLU A 179 15.54 -7.03 17.19
CA GLU A 179 16.73 -7.00 18.06
C GLU A 179 18.03 -6.98 17.25
N ILE A 180 18.09 -7.72 16.15
CA ILE A 180 19.28 -7.81 15.30
C ILE A 180 19.42 -6.60 14.35
N TYR A 181 18.30 -6.04 13.88
CA TYR A 181 18.27 -4.94 12.90
C TYR A 181 17.42 -3.75 13.37
N PRO A 182 17.75 -3.14 14.53
CA PRO A 182 16.94 -2.07 15.09
C PRO A 182 16.83 -0.84 14.16
N GLU A 183 17.88 -0.53 13.39
CA GLU A 183 17.89 0.61 12.48
C GLU A 183 16.91 0.40 11.31
N ILE A 184 16.84 -0.77 10.71
CA ILE A 184 15.90 -1.12 9.64
C ILE A 184 14.48 -0.96 10.15
N TYR A 185 14.21 -1.52 11.33
CA TYR A 185 12.91 -1.42 11.96
C TYR A 185 12.52 0.04 12.28
N MET A 186 13.42 0.84 12.83
CA MET A 186 13.17 2.25 13.14
C MET A 186 12.90 3.08 11.87
N ASN A 187 13.66 2.85 10.80
CA ASN A 187 13.41 3.48 9.50
C ASN A 187 12.05 3.09 8.94
N LYS A 188 11.70 1.80 8.96
CA LYS A 188 10.38 1.31 8.56
C LYS A 188 9.25 1.99 9.33
N VAL A 189 9.35 2.15 10.63
CA VAL A 189 8.33 2.83 11.46
C VAL A 189 8.23 4.31 11.10
N LYS A 190 9.36 4.99 10.95
CA LYS A 190 9.42 6.38 10.51
C LYS A 190 8.75 6.57 9.15
N ASP A 191 9.11 5.75 8.16
CA ASP A 191 8.57 5.86 6.81
C ASP A 191 7.09 5.47 6.75
N SER A 192 6.66 4.47 7.53
CA SER A 192 5.23 4.15 7.69
C SER A 192 4.43 5.33 8.22
N LYS A 193 4.98 6.07 9.21
CA LYS A 193 4.34 7.25 9.79
C LYS A 193 4.24 8.38 8.77
N LEU A 194 5.30 8.64 8.01
CA LEU A 194 5.32 9.64 6.96
C LEU A 194 4.33 9.30 5.85
N LEU A 195 4.36 8.06 5.35
CA LEU A 195 3.41 7.56 4.34
C LEU A 195 1.96 7.70 4.83
N GLY A 196 1.69 7.27 6.06
CA GLY A 196 0.37 7.38 6.67
C GLY A 196 -0.11 8.83 6.78
N ALA A 197 0.78 9.75 7.15
CA ALA A 197 0.47 11.17 7.24
C ALA A 197 0.11 11.77 5.87
N LYS A 198 0.86 11.42 4.81
CA LYS A 198 0.57 11.87 3.44
C LYS A 198 -0.77 11.34 2.93
N ILE A 199 -1.08 10.08 3.17
CA ILE A 199 -2.39 9.50 2.79
C ILE A 199 -3.51 10.20 3.58
N LEU A 200 -3.35 10.38 4.89
CA LEU A 200 -4.36 11.04 5.72
C LEU A 200 -4.58 12.51 5.32
N GLU A 201 -3.54 13.22 4.92
CA GLU A 201 -3.64 14.57 4.38
C GLU A 201 -4.53 14.61 3.13
N GLN A 202 -4.35 13.67 2.20
CA GLN A 202 -5.17 13.61 0.99
C GLN A 202 -6.62 13.18 1.28
N LEU A 203 -6.83 12.28 2.24
CA LEU A 203 -8.18 11.94 2.71
C LEU A 203 -8.91 13.14 3.32
N LYS A 204 -8.19 14.02 4.06
CA LYS A 204 -8.74 15.27 4.60
C LYS A 204 -9.14 16.28 3.53
N ARG A 205 -8.44 16.29 2.40
CA ARG A 205 -8.73 17.17 1.25
C ARG A 205 -9.94 16.70 0.43
N ASP A 206 -10.36 15.44 0.57
CA ASP A 206 -11.56 14.94 -0.10
C ASP A 206 -12.83 15.44 0.63
N PRO A 207 -13.66 16.27 -0.02
CA PRO A 207 -14.85 16.85 0.63
C PRO A 207 -15.93 15.82 0.96
N PHE A 208 -15.89 14.65 0.34
CA PHE A 208 -16.87 13.57 0.51
C PHE A 208 -16.46 12.54 1.54
N THR A 209 -15.19 12.52 1.96
CA THR A 209 -14.68 11.60 2.97
C THR A 209 -14.64 12.29 4.33
N LYS A 210 -15.45 11.82 5.25
CA LYS A 210 -15.33 12.24 6.66
C LYS A 210 -14.07 11.60 7.25
N ILE A 211 -13.43 12.27 8.18
CA ILE A 211 -12.25 11.78 8.88
C ILE A 211 -12.63 11.39 10.29
N HIS A 212 -12.39 10.13 10.65
CA HIS A 212 -12.64 9.63 12.01
C HIS A 212 -11.53 10.05 12.97
N LYS A 213 -10.27 9.92 12.54
CA LYS A 213 -9.08 10.30 13.31
C LYS A 213 -8.22 11.31 12.57
N LYS A 214 -7.89 12.39 13.25
CA LYS A 214 -7.15 13.52 12.64
C LYS A 214 -5.67 13.25 12.46
N ASP A 215 -5.12 12.27 13.19
CA ASP A 215 -3.73 11.88 13.17
C ASP A 215 -3.61 10.40 12.81
N VAL A 216 -2.41 9.98 12.37
CA VAL A 216 -2.10 8.58 12.14
C VAL A 216 -2.14 7.86 13.48
N GLU A 217 -2.96 6.83 13.56
CA GLU A 217 -3.17 6.01 14.75
C GLU A 217 -2.21 4.81 14.78
N PHE A 218 -1.97 4.30 15.98
CA PHE A 218 -1.14 3.13 16.22
C PHE A 218 -1.99 1.97 16.71
N ALA A 219 -1.77 0.76 16.17
CA ALA A 219 -2.45 -0.44 16.64
C ALA A 219 -1.70 -1.71 16.23
N ASP A 220 -1.90 -2.79 16.99
CA ASP A 220 -1.31 -4.10 16.70
C ASP A 220 -2.06 -4.80 15.54
N PHE A 221 -1.99 -4.23 14.36
CA PHE A 221 -2.44 -4.88 13.14
C PHE A 221 -1.36 -5.81 12.59
N ARG A 222 -1.53 -7.10 12.81
CA ARG A 222 -0.53 -8.13 12.42
C ARG A 222 -0.16 -8.10 10.93
N VAL A 223 -1.06 -7.66 10.06
CA VAL A 223 -0.78 -7.51 8.63
C VAL A 223 0.30 -6.48 8.33
N LEU A 224 0.53 -5.52 9.23
CA LEU A 224 1.54 -4.47 9.12
C LEU A 224 2.87 -4.82 9.79
N LYS A 225 3.01 -6.05 10.31
CA LYS A 225 4.13 -6.45 11.17
C LYS A 225 5.43 -6.78 10.41
N SER A 226 5.53 -6.43 9.11
CA SER A 226 6.80 -6.53 8.39
C SER A 226 7.87 -5.67 9.06
N VAL A 227 9.10 -6.17 9.18
CA VAL A 227 10.21 -5.44 9.81
C VAL A 227 10.89 -4.46 8.86
N ASP A 228 10.75 -4.68 7.55
CA ASP A 228 11.54 -4.07 6.50
C ASP A 228 10.71 -3.19 5.53
N ILE A 229 9.42 -3.47 5.35
CA ILE A 229 8.57 -2.76 4.39
C ILE A 229 7.73 -1.71 5.11
N PRO A 230 7.87 -0.40 4.81
CA PRO A 230 6.96 0.63 5.30
C PRO A 230 5.51 0.28 4.99
N SER A 231 4.65 0.26 6.01
CA SER A 231 3.33 -0.34 5.92
C SER A 231 2.27 0.51 6.60
N VAL A 232 1.14 0.70 5.93
CA VAL A 232 -0.02 1.41 6.46
C VAL A 232 -1.30 0.60 6.25
N LEU A 233 -2.27 0.80 7.15
CA LEU A 233 -3.64 0.33 6.98
C LEU A 233 -4.56 1.53 6.90
N VAL A 234 -5.36 1.57 5.83
CA VAL A 234 -6.35 2.62 5.59
C VAL A 234 -7.73 2.06 5.85
N GLU A 235 -8.39 2.52 6.92
CA GLU A 235 -9.82 2.33 7.10
C GLU A 235 -10.56 3.36 6.25
N SER A 236 -11.23 2.91 5.22
CA SER A 236 -11.91 3.78 4.24
C SER A 236 -13.22 4.39 4.78
N GLY A 237 -13.72 3.89 5.90
CA GLY A 237 -14.95 4.23 6.59
C GLY A 237 -15.49 3.02 7.33
N PHE A 238 -16.65 3.15 7.94
CA PHE A 238 -17.32 2.08 8.70
C PHE A 238 -18.59 1.62 7.98
N LEU A 239 -18.62 0.37 7.51
CA LEU A 239 -19.76 -0.18 6.77
C LEU A 239 -21.04 -0.33 7.61
N THR A 240 -20.92 -0.29 8.93
CA THR A 240 -22.07 -0.23 9.86
C THR A 240 -22.71 1.16 9.94
N ASN A 241 -22.00 2.21 9.48
CA ASN A 241 -22.56 3.54 9.36
C ASN A 241 -23.24 3.70 8.00
N PRO A 242 -24.50 4.14 7.91
CA PRO A 242 -25.23 4.24 6.65
C PRO A 242 -24.60 5.20 5.62
N ASP A 243 -24.05 6.34 6.06
CA ASP A 243 -23.43 7.33 5.17
C ASP A 243 -22.16 6.76 4.52
N ASP A 244 -21.28 6.12 5.32
CA ASP A 244 -20.07 5.48 4.83
C ASP A 244 -20.38 4.30 3.93
N ALA A 245 -21.35 3.46 4.32
CA ALA A 245 -21.79 2.32 3.52
C ALA A 245 -22.30 2.75 2.15
N GLU A 246 -23.17 3.76 2.08
CA GLU A 246 -23.70 4.27 0.79
C GLU A 246 -22.57 4.88 -0.06
N ARG A 247 -21.69 5.66 0.54
CA ARG A 247 -20.51 6.23 -0.14
C ARG A 247 -19.61 5.13 -0.72
N LEU A 248 -19.29 4.11 0.07
CA LEU A 248 -18.37 3.03 -0.34
C LEU A 248 -19.03 2.00 -1.27
N LYS A 249 -20.35 1.87 -1.25
CA LYS A 249 -21.12 1.11 -2.24
C LYS A 249 -21.00 1.74 -3.62
N GLY A 250 -20.98 3.07 -3.69
CA GLY A 250 -20.86 3.83 -4.93
C GLY A 250 -19.46 3.80 -5.52
N LYS A 251 -19.34 3.67 -6.85
CA LYS A 251 -18.06 3.76 -7.54
C LYS A 251 -17.33 5.10 -7.32
N PRO A 252 -18.02 6.26 -7.30
CA PRO A 252 -17.38 7.53 -7.01
C PRO A 252 -16.67 7.57 -5.66
N GLY A 253 -17.33 7.12 -4.59
CA GLY A 253 -16.73 7.10 -3.25
C GLY A 253 -15.48 6.22 -3.17
N ARG A 254 -15.51 5.03 -3.79
CA ARG A 254 -14.34 4.14 -3.87
C ARG A 254 -13.18 4.76 -4.64
N ARG A 255 -13.48 5.44 -5.77
CA ARG A 255 -12.46 6.17 -6.56
C ARG A 255 -11.82 7.30 -5.76
N MET A 256 -12.59 8.02 -4.94
CA MET A 256 -12.07 9.11 -4.13
C MET A 256 -11.11 8.58 -3.05
N ILE A 257 -11.44 7.48 -2.39
CA ILE A 257 -10.52 6.82 -1.44
C ILE A 257 -9.23 6.37 -2.17
N ALA A 258 -9.38 5.64 -3.28
CA ALA A 258 -8.24 5.17 -4.06
C ALA A 258 -7.34 6.33 -4.54
N ARG A 259 -7.93 7.43 -4.98
CA ARG A 259 -7.23 8.66 -5.35
C ARG A 259 -6.45 9.25 -4.17
N SER A 260 -7.09 9.38 -3.02
CA SER A 260 -6.43 9.94 -1.82
C SER A 260 -5.23 9.08 -1.41
N ILE A 261 -5.35 7.76 -1.50
CA ILE A 261 -4.22 6.84 -1.26
C ILE A 261 -3.13 7.05 -2.31
N PHE A 262 -3.48 7.08 -3.61
CA PHE A 262 -2.54 7.29 -4.70
C PHE A 262 -1.75 8.59 -4.55
N LEU A 263 -2.44 9.72 -4.32
CA LEU A 263 -1.80 11.01 -4.15
C LEU A 263 -0.93 11.06 -2.88
N GLY A 264 -1.37 10.42 -1.79
CA GLY A 264 -0.57 10.28 -0.58
C GLY A 264 0.71 9.48 -0.80
N VAL A 265 0.65 8.37 -1.54
CA VAL A 265 1.81 7.57 -1.94
C VAL A 265 2.75 8.37 -2.83
N ASN A 266 2.20 9.09 -3.81
CA ASN A 266 3.00 9.93 -4.71
C ASN A 266 3.74 11.04 -3.96
N ASN A 267 3.04 11.78 -3.10
CA ASN A 267 3.66 12.84 -2.29
C ASN A 267 4.72 12.29 -1.33
N PHE A 268 4.51 11.08 -0.80
CA PHE A 268 5.52 10.42 0.02
C PHE A 268 6.82 10.18 -0.75
N PHE A 269 6.75 9.65 -1.98
CA PHE A 269 7.95 9.36 -2.77
C PHE A 269 8.61 10.58 -3.40
N ILE A 270 7.87 11.66 -3.65
CA ILE A 270 8.46 12.94 -4.06
C ILE A 270 9.31 13.53 -2.91
N GLU A 271 8.82 13.45 -1.68
CA GLU A 271 9.56 13.96 -0.52
C GLU A 271 10.63 12.98 0.01
N ASN A 272 10.47 11.67 -0.27
CA ASN A 272 11.37 10.61 0.16
C ASN A 272 11.72 9.71 -1.06
N PRO A 273 12.45 10.24 -2.04
CA PRO A 273 12.72 9.52 -3.27
C PRO A 273 13.64 8.32 -3.03
N ILE A 274 13.36 7.24 -3.75
CA ILE A 274 14.23 6.06 -3.77
C ILE A 274 15.24 6.24 -4.92
N GLU A 275 16.52 6.13 -4.60
CA GLU A 275 17.58 6.22 -5.62
C GLU A 275 17.37 5.18 -6.73
N GLY A 276 17.49 5.61 -7.98
CA GLY A 276 17.28 4.73 -9.14
C GLY A 276 15.82 4.48 -9.50
N THR A 277 14.91 5.34 -9.07
CA THR A 277 13.52 5.37 -9.54
C THR A 277 13.22 6.64 -10.34
N LEU A 278 12.13 6.63 -11.11
CA LEU A 278 11.68 7.80 -11.89
C LEU A 278 11.12 8.92 -11.04
N ILE A 279 10.54 8.58 -9.91
CA ILE A 279 9.91 9.57 -9.01
C ILE A 279 10.98 10.13 -8.09
N THR A 280 11.24 11.43 -8.21
CA THR A 280 12.27 12.15 -7.45
C THR A 280 11.71 13.43 -6.87
N SER A 281 12.46 14.13 -6.01
CA SER A 281 12.11 15.44 -5.48
C SER A 281 12.02 16.55 -6.55
N GLU A 282 12.57 16.31 -7.74
CA GLU A 282 12.52 17.20 -8.90
C GLU A 282 11.39 16.85 -9.86
N THR A 283 10.48 15.93 -9.46
CA THR A 283 9.37 15.49 -10.30
C THR A 283 8.26 16.54 -10.27
N ASP A 284 8.10 17.30 -11.35
CA ASP A 284 7.03 18.30 -11.51
C ASP A 284 5.77 17.70 -12.15
N PHE A 285 5.93 16.58 -12.85
CA PHE A 285 4.87 15.96 -13.64
C PHE A 285 4.86 14.45 -13.47
N LEU A 286 3.66 13.87 -13.36
CA LEU A 286 3.44 12.45 -13.57
C LEU A 286 3.11 12.20 -15.04
N PHE A 287 3.61 11.10 -15.58
CA PHE A 287 3.29 10.65 -16.93
C PHE A 287 2.19 9.59 -16.87
N TYR A 288 1.05 9.91 -17.47
CA TYR A 288 -0.11 9.03 -17.50
C TYR A 288 -0.40 8.54 -18.92
N THR A 289 -0.51 7.23 -19.09
CA THR A 289 -0.89 6.61 -20.35
C THR A 289 -2.41 6.48 -20.42
N ILE A 290 -3.03 7.20 -21.35
CA ILE A 290 -4.48 7.19 -21.59
C ILE A 290 -4.95 5.78 -21.95
N GLN A 291 -5.97 5.30 -21.24
CA GLN A 291 -6.58 3.99 -21.45
C GLN A 291 -7.86 4.11 -22.29
N LYS A 292 -8.27 3.00 -22.90
CA LYS A 292 -9.55 2.95 -23.65
C LYS A 292 -10.73 3.30 -22.73
N GLY A 293 -11.48 4.32 -23.14
CA GLY A 293 -12.65 4.80 -22.41
C GLY A 293 -12.35 5.89 -21.37
N ASP A 294 -11.11 6.35 -21.25
CA ASP A 294 -10.79 7.51 -20.44
C ASP A 294 -11.36 8.79 -21.04
N VAL A 295 -11.78 9.69 -20.15
CA VAL A 295 -12.13 11.06 -20.47
C VAL A 295 -11.36 12.02 -19.58
N LEU A 296 -11.00 13.21 -20.07
CA LEU A 296 -10.16 14.17 -19.33
C LEU A 296 -10.74 14.54 -17.96
N SER A 297 -12.06 14.63 -17.83
CA SER A 297 -12.69 14.93 -16.55
C SER A 297 -12.49 13.82 -15.50
N GLU A 298 -12.51 12.54 -15.90
CA GLU A 298 -12.23 11.43 -14.98
C GLU A 298 -10.74 11.34 -14.63
N ILE A 299 -9.85 11.66 -15.58
CA ILE A 299 -8.42 11.74 -15.34
C ILE A 299 -8.14 12.90 -14.37
N ALA A 300 -8.71 14.08 -14.60
CA ALA A 300 -8.57 15.23 -13.70
C ALA A 300 -9.02 14.91 -12.27
N ILE A 301 -10.17 14.26 -12.12
CA ILE A 301 -10.65 13.77 -10.81
C ILE A 301 -9.66 12.77 -10.20
N ARG A 302 -9.11 11.84 -10.96
CA ARG A 302 -8.18 10.82 -10.48
C ARG A 302 -6.90 11.43 -9.91
N PHE A 303 -6.35 12.43 -10.58
CA PHE A 303 -5.10 13.07 -10.19
C PHE A 303 -5.26 14.32 -9.32
N GLY A 304 -6.49 14.79 -9.10
CA GLY A 304 -6.73 15.95 -8.26
C GLY A 304 -6.40 17.28 -8.90
N VAL A 305 -6.38 17.32 -10.22
CA VAL A 305 -6.09 18.51 -11.02
C VAL A 305 -7.35 18.96 -11.77
N THR A 306 -7.29 20.08 -12.48
CA THR A 306 -8.37 20.54 -13.35
C THR A 306 -8.17 20.05 -14.78
N VAL A 307 -9.25 19.93 -15.53
CA VAL A 307 -9.18 19.65 -16.99
C VAL A 307 -8.38 20.73 -17.71
N ASP A 308 -8.51 21.99 -17.29
CA ASP A 308 -7.77 23.12 -17.86
C ASP A 308 -6.25 23.00 -17.61
N SER A 309 -5.82 22.52 -16.42
CA SER A 309 -4.40 22.25 -16.14
C SER A 309 -3.89 21.18 -17.12
N ILE A 310 -4.62 20.05 -17.26
CA ILE A 310 -4.22 18.98 -18.20
C ILE A 310 -4.13 19.52 -19.63
N ASN A 311 -5.12 20.28 -20.07
CA ASN A 311 -5.15 20.85 -21.43
C ASN A 311 -3.96 21.77 -21.69
N LYS A 312 -3.67 22.69 -20.77
CA LYS A 312 -2.55 23.65 -20.89
C LYS A 312 -1.20 22.92 -20.91
N THR A 313 -0.99 22.04 -19.93
CA THR A 313 0.29 21.30 -19.79
C THR A 313 0.59 20.43 -21.00
N ASN A 314 -0.45 19.95 -21.72
CA ASN A 314 -0.29 19.03 -22.84
C ASN A 314 -0.65 19.64 -24.21
N ASN A 315 -0.99 20.92 -24.29
CA ASN A 315 -1.45 21.59 -25.51
C ASN A 315 -2.64 20.84 -26.16
N LEU A 316 -3.63 20.45 -25.36
CA LEU A 316 -4.80 19.67 -25.79
C LEU A 316 -6.04 20.53 -26.06
N GLU A 317 -5.93 21.84 -26.06
CA GLU A 317 -7.09 22.72 -26.33
C GLU A 317 -7.77 22.30 -27.62
N ASN A 318 -9.07 21.96 -27.50
CA ASN A 318 -9.92 21.48 -28.62
C ASN A 318 -9.42 20.20 -29.32
N LYS A 319 -8.54 19.40 -28.69
CA LYS A 319 -8.06 18.13 -29.25
C LYS A 319 -8.64 16.93 -28.50
N SER A 320 -8.93 15.89 -29.26
CA SER A 320 -9.32 14.61 -28.66
C SER A 320 -8.10 13.87 -28.06
N ILE A 321 -8.35 13.11 -26.99
CA ILE A 321 -7.37 12.20 -26.42
C ILE A 321 -7.57 10.79 -26.98
N PHE A 322 -6.49 10.01 -27.07
CA PHE A 322 -6.52 8.67 -27.65
C PHE A 322 -5.87 7.64 -26.73
N PRO A 323 -6.37 6.40 -26.68
CA PRO A 323 -5.71 5.30 -25.94
C PRO A 323 -4.26 5.12 -26.38
N GLY A 324 -3.35 4.97 -25.40
CA GLY A 324 -1.91 4.88 -25.62
C GLY A 324 -1.19 6.22 -25.68
N GLN A 325 -1.89 7.35 -25.76
CA GLN A 325 -1.28 8.67 -25.64
C GLN A 325 -0.77 8.89 -24.21
N ILE A 326 0.45 9.38 -24.09
CA ILE A 326 1.03 9.78 -22.79
C ILE A 326 0.76 11.26 -22.58
N ILE A 327 0.23 11.60 -21.42
CA ILE A 327 0.02 12.99 -21.00
C ILE A 327 0.78 13.27 -19.70
N ARG A 328 1.18 14.53 -19.54
CA ARG A 328 1.79 15.04 -18.31
C ARG A 328 0.70 15.56 -17.38
N ILE A 329 0.77 15.17 -16.15
CA ILE A 329 -0.12 15.64 -15.06
C ILE A 329 0.75 16.44 -14.09
N GLU A 330 0.48 17.69 -13.95
CA GLU A 330 1.14 18.58 -12.96
C GLU A 330 0.73 18.16 -11.54
N ILE A 331 1.67 18.16 -10.57
CA ILE A 331 1.47 17.65 -9.20
C ILE A 331 1.80 18.72 -8.16
#